data_53a489a52c0b652c9117000ac186b92d
#
_entry.id   53a489a52c0b652c9117000ac186b92d
#
_cell.length_a   1.000
_cell.length_b   1.000
_cell.length_c   1.000
_cell.angle_alpha   90.00
_cell.angle_beta   90.00
_cell.angle_gamma   90.00
#
_symmetry.space_group_name_H-M   'P 1'
#
loop_
_entity.id
_entity.type
_entity.pdbx_description
1 polymer ?
#
loop_
_entity_poly.entity_id
_entity_poly.type
_entity_poly.pdbx_seq_one_letter_code
_entity_poly.pdbx_strand_id
1 'polypeptide(L)'
;DMMQRLMADSVRFASFRFPYVIDSVVVNSPAAQAGILPGDSIIALDGKPISFSDFKQTMAERKKNAEAFLKDSIDPRLITLTYVRGGVTDTTSLRVDSAYLMGVVANLTTDRLLPMVKKEYTFFESFPAGVSLGVKTLKGYVGNMKYLFSKEGAKQLGGFGTIGSIFPA
;
A
#
# COMPACT_ATOMS: atom_id res chain seq x y z
N ASP A 1 -25.50 -12.10 -4.49
CA ASP A 1 -25.18 -10.69 -4.38
C ASP A 1 -23.75 -10.45 -4.85
N MET A 2 -23.55 -9.47 -5.80
CA MET A 2 -22.28 -9.26 -6.50
C MET A 2 -21.12 -8.97 -5.52
N MET A 3 -21.39 -8.21 -4.45
CA MET A 3 -20.41 -7.88 -3.42
C MET A 3 -19.90 -9.11 -2.65
N GLN A 4 -20.77 -10.07 -2.38
CA GLN A 4 -20.41 -11.31 -1.70
C GLN A 4 -19.55 -12.24 -2.57
N ARG A 5 -19.81 -12.29 -3.88
CA ARG A 5 -18.97 -13.03 -4.83
C ARG A 5 -17.59 -12.42 -4.97
N LEU A 6 -17.50 -11.10 -5.02
CA LEU A 6 -16.22 -10.37 -5.07
C LEU A 6 -15.36 -10.58 -3.81
N MET A 7 -15.98 -10.71 -2.64
CA MET A 7 -15.25 -11.02 -1.40
C MET A 7 -14.87 -12.51 -1.27
N ALA A 8 -15.66 -13.42 -1.83
CA ALA A 8 -15.38 -14.85 -1.80
C ALA A 8 -14.23 -15.26 -2.73
N ASP A 9 -14.08 -14.59 -3.88
CA ASP A 9 -13.06 -14.93 -4.87
C ASP A 9 -11.66 -14.40 -4.56
N SER A 10 -11.46 -13.73 -3.39
CA SER A 10 -10.17 -13.09 -3.01
C SER A 10 -9.61 -12.14 -4.07
N VAL A 11 -10.42 -11.78 -5.08
CA VAL A 11 -10.05 -10.83 -6.12
C VAL A 11 -10.11 -9.43 -5.50
N ARG A 12 -8.97 -8.78 -5.39
CA ARG A 12 -8.92 -7.36 -5.02
C ARG A 12 -9.54 -6.55 -6.14
N PHE A 13 -10.83 -6.28 -6.04
CA PHE A 13 -11.59 -5.48 -7.01
C PHE A 13 -11.04 -4.05 -7.14
N ALA A 14 -10.52 -3.50 -6.05
CA ALA A 14 -9.82 -2.22 -6.05
C ALA A 14 -8.69 -2.25 -5.03
N SER A 15 -7.51 -1.83 -5.43
CA SER A 15 -6.39 -1.54 -4.54
C SER A 15 -6.05 -0.07 -4.65
N PHE A 16 -5.78 0.59 -3.53
CA PHE A 16 -5.23 1.93 -3.56
C PHE A 16 -3.84 1.87 -4.21
N ARG A 17 -3.69 2.52 -5.35
CA ARG A 17 -2.39 2.70 -5.99
C ARG A 17 -1.74 3.96 -5.43
N PHE A 18 -0.88 3.76 -4.46
CA PHE A 18 -0.07 4.86 -3.95
C PHE A 18 1.08 5.16 -4.91
N PRO A 19 1.27 6.43 -5.33
CA PRO A 19 2.43 6.83 -6.10
C PRO A 19 3.70 6.46 -5.34
N TYR A 20 4.70 5.94 -6.04
CA TYR A 20 5.97 5.60 -5.43
C TYR A 20 6.93 6.78 -5.51
N VAL A 21 6.70 7.79 -4.68
CA VAL A 21 7.57 8.96 -4.56
C VAL A 21 8.64 8.70 -3.52
N ILE A 22 9.88 9.02 -3.85
CA ILE A 22 11.03 8.88 -2.95
C ILE A 22 11.08 10.06 -2.00
N ASP A 23 11.09 9.80 -0.69
CA ASP A 23 11.28 10.79 0.36
C ASP A 23 12.77 11.03 0.64
N SER A 24 13.49 9.93 0.85
CA SER A 24 14.93 9.98 1.09
C SER A 24 15.63 8.75 0.52
N VAL A 25 16.95 8.91 0.28
CA VAL A 25 17.81 7.85 -0.27
C VAL A 25 18.93 7.58 0.73
N VAL A 26 19.13 6.32 1.06
CA VAL A 26 20.19 5.89 1.99
C VAL A 26 21.56 6.07 1.31
N VAL A 27 22.51 6.65 2.02
CA VAL A 27 23.88 6.86 1.52
C VAL A 27 24.52 5.51 1.18
N ASN A 28 25.25 5.46 0.08
CA ASN A 28 25.91 4.26 -0.44
C ASN A 28 24.96 3.08 -0.81
N SER A 29 23.67 3.37 -0.89
CA SER A 29 22.69 2.37 -1.34
C SER A 29 22.72 2.15 -2.86
N PRO A 30 22.16 1.03 -3.37
CA PRO A 30 21.99 0.83 -4.80
C PRO A 30 21.26 1.98 -5.52
N ALA A 31 20.24 2.56 -4.89
CA ALA A 31 19.51 3.71 -5.43
C ALA A 31 20.40 4.97 -5.51
N ALA A 32 21.22 5.23 -4.48
CA ALA A 32 22.15 6.37 -4.50
C ALA A 32 23.18 6.22 -5.62
N GLN A 33 23.72 5.01 -5.81
CA GLN A 33 24.68 4.70 -6.89
C GLN A 33 24.06 4.83 -8.28
N ALA A 34 22.76 4.54 -8.41
CA ALA A 34 22.00 4.68 -9.65
C ALA A 34 21.51 6.12 -9.93
N GLY A 35 21.82 7.07 -9.05
CA GLY A 35 21.47 8.48 -9.22
C GLY A 35 19.99 8.80 -8.90
N ILE A 36 19.30 7.95 -8.17
CA ILE A 36 17.95 8.23 -7.65
C ILE A 36 18.06 9.29 -6.55
N LEU A 37 17.17 10.27 -6.58
CA LEU A 37 17.14 11.40 -5.66
C LEU A 37 15.80 11.51 -4.92
N PRO A 38 15.77 12.19 -3.77
CA PRO A 38 14.52 12.57 -3.12
C PRO A 38 13.64 13.39 -4.08
N GLY A 39 12.35 13.09 -4.08
CA GLY A 39 11.35 13.71 -4.98
C GLY A 39 11.13 12.96 -6.29
N ASP A 40 11.96 11.98 -6.65
CA ASP A 40 11.71 11.12 -7.81
C ASP A 40 10.44 10.31 -7.61
N SER A 41 9.65 10.21 -8.66
CA SER A 41 8.44 9.37 -8.68
C SER A 41 8.69 8.15 -9.55
N ILE A 42 8.80 6.97 -8.96
CA ILE A 42 8.97 5.72 -9.69
C ILE A 42 7.62 5.35 -10.32
N ILE A 43 7.59 5.21 -11.64
CA ILE A 43 6.37 4.93 -12.40
C ILE A 43 6.36 3.56 -13.06
N ALA A 44 7.54 2.97 -13.32
CA ALA A 44 7.61 1.62 -13.87
C ALA A 44 8.83 0.84 -13.36
N LEU A 45 8.69 -0.48 -13.33
CA LEU A 45 9.74 -1.47 -13.06
C LEU A 45 9.81 -2.44 -14.23
N ASP A 46 10.98 -2.57 -14.83
CA ASP A 46 11.21 -3.42 -16.02
C ASP A 46 10.17 -3.17 -17.15
N GLY A 47 9.86 -1.90 -17.37
CA GLY A 47 8.89 -1.46 -18.38
C GLY A 47 7.41 -1.65 -18.01
N LYS A 48 7.11 -2.21 -16.83
CA LYS A 48 5.73 -2.39 -16.35
C LYS A 48 5.36 -1.29 -15.36
N PRO A 49 4.22 -0.61 -15.55
CA PRO A 49 3.73 0.38 -14.58
C PRO A 49 3.61 -0.21 -13.18
N ILE A 50 4.09 0.52 -12.17
CA ILE A 50 4.16 0.01 -10.80
C ILE A 50 3.70 1.04 -9.78
N SER A 51 3.06 0.56 -8.70
CA SER A 51 2.81 1.32 -7.48
C SER A 51 3.79 0.91 -6.38
N PHE A 52 3.81 1.65 -5.27
CA PHE A 52 4.64 1.28 -4.11
C PHE A 52 4.33 -0.13 -3.58
N SER A 53 3.05 -0.49 -3.52
CA SER A 53 2.62 -1.81 -3.05
C SER A 53 3.07 -2.92 -4.01
N ASP A 54 2.90 -2.68 -5.31
CA ASP A 54 3.28 -3.64 -6.36
C ASP A 54 4.81 -3.85 -6.38
N PHE A 55 5.59 -2.77 -6.16
CA PHE A 55 7.05 -2.86 -6.07
C PHE A 55 7.49 -3.81 -4.96
N LYS A 56 6.93 -3.63 -3.74
CA LYS A 56 7.25 -4.50 -2.60
C LYS A 56 6.89 -5.95 -2.88
N GLN A 57 5.73 -6.19 -3.47
CA GLN A 57 5.30 -7.54 -3.82
C GLN A 57 6.22 -8.16 -4.88
N THR A 58 6.53 -7.43 -5.95
CA THR A 58 7.41 -7.91 -7.03
C THR A 58 8.81 -8.25 -6.52
N MET A 59 9.37 -7.44 -5.61
CA MET A 59 10.67 -7.73 -5.00
C MET A 59 10.62 -8.98 -4.12
N ALA A 60 9.55 -9.17 -3.35
CA ALA A 60 9.36 -10.37 -2.55
C ALA A 60 9.23 -11.65 -3.42
N GLU A 61 8.51 -11.56 -4.54
CA GLU A 61 8.36 -12.65 -5.51
C GLU A 61 9.69 -12.98 -6.20
N ARG A 62 10.48 -11.97 -6.62
CA ARG A 62 11.82 -12.17 -7.17
C ARG A 62 12.76 -12.86 -6.19
N LYS A 63 12.73 -12.44 -4.94
CA LYS A 63 13.51 -13.08 -3.87
C LYS A 63 13.13 -14.55 -3.70
N LYS A 64 11.82 -14.86 -3.68
CA LYS A 64 11.30 -16.21 -3.55
C LYS A 64 11.67 -17.10 -4.74
N ASN A 65 11.67 -16.54 -5.94
CA ASN A 65 11.91 -17.28 -7.19
C ASN A 65 13.31 -17.07 -7.75
N ALA A 66 14.28 -16.62 -6.95
CA ALA A 66 15.63 -16.27 -7.39
C ALA A 66 16.34 -17.41 -8.15
N GLU A 67 16.17 -18.66 -7.74
CA GLU A 67 16.75 -19.81 -8.40
C GLU A 67 16.20 -20.03 -9.82
N ALA A 68 14.91 -19.73 -10.06
CA ALA A 68 14.32 -19.83 -11.39
C ALA A 68 14.91 -18.76 -12.34
N PHE A 69 15.08 -17.54 -11.87
CA PHE A 69 15.74 -16.46 -12.64
C PHE A 69 17.18 -16.81 -13.01
N LEU A 70 17.93 -17.42 -12.08
CA LEU A 70 19.32 -17.83 -12.33
C LEU A 70 19.41 -18.97 -13.36
N LYS A 71 18.44 -19.88 -13.42
CA LYS A 71 18.37 -20.93 -14.46
C LYS A 71 18.22 -20.33 -15.86
N ASP A 72 17.47 -19.23 -15.97
CA ASP A 72 17.27 -18.50 -17.21
C ASP A 72 18.39 -17.50 -17.51
N SER A 73 19.51 -17.56 -16.77
CA SER A 73 20.66 -16.63 -16.86
C SER A 73 20.28 -15.16 -16.63
N ILE A 74 19.22 -14.90 -15.87
CA ILE A 74 18.75 -13.57 -15.51
C ILE A 74 19.16 -13.28 -14.07
N ASP A 75 19.86 -12.17 -13.81
CA ASP A 75 20.14 -11.74 -12.43
C ASP A 75 18.84 -11.23 -11.78
N PRO A 76 18.28 -11.93 -10.77
CA PRO A 76 17.03 -11.53 -10.15
C PRO A 76 17.12 -10.19 -9.39
N ARG A 77 18.33 -9.72 -9.12
CA ARG A 77 18.60 -8.46 -8.42
C ARG A 77 18.78 -7.27 -9.36
N LEU A 78 19.01 -7.51 -10.65
CA LEU A 78 19.10 -6.45 -11.64
C LEU A 78 17.68 -5.99 -11.99
N ILE A 79 17.40 -4.69 -11.83
CA ILE A 79 16.11 -4.08 -12.14
C ILE A 79 16.31 -2.80 -12.94
N THR A 80 15.34 -2.49 -13.77
CA THR A 80 15.29 -1.24 -14.53
C THR A 80 14.13 -0.41 -14.02
N LEU A 81 14.41 0.79 -13.52
CA LEU A 81 13.42 1.72 -13.01
C LEU A 81 13.19 2.84 -14.01
N THR A 82 11.92 3.14 -14.28
CA THR A 82 11.52 4.38 -14.95
C THR A 82 10.95 5.32 -13.89
N TYR A 83 11.45 6.54 -13.85
CA TYR A 83 11.04 7.54 -12.87
C TYR A 83 10.81 8.90 -13.53
N VAL A 84 10.06 9.74 -12.84
CA VAL A 84 9.81 11.13 -13.23
C VAL A 84 10.49 12.05 -12.23
N ARG A 85 11.33 12.95 -12.75
CA ARG A 85 12.01 14.00 -12.00
C ARG A 85 11.72 15.35 -12.64
N GLY A 86 11.09 16.26 -11.88
CA GLY A 86 10.76 17.59 -12.41
C GLY A 86 9.92 17.59 -13.68
N GLY A 87 9.05 16.57 -13.87
CA GLY A 87 8.23 16.42 -15.07
C GLY A 87 8.91 15.71 -16.25
N VAL A 88 10.20 15.38 -16.14
CA VAL A 88 10.95 14.64 -17.16
C VAL A 88 11.00 13.16 -16.76
N THR A 89 10.69 12.29 -17.73
CA THR A 89 10.80 10.84 -17.53
C THR A 89 12.20 10.38 -17.92
N ASP A 90 12.82 9.61 -17.02
CA ASP A 90 14.13 9.02 -17.23
C ASP A 90 14.14 7.56 -16.75
N THR A 91 15.17 6.81 -17.15
CA THR A 91 15.28 5.37 -16.84
C THR A 91 16.69 5.07 -16.37
N THR A 92 16.79 4.30 -15.28
CA THR A 92 18.07 3.83 -14.74
C THR A 92 17.99 2.35 -14.40
N SER A 93 19.11 1.65 -14.50
CA SER A 93 19.23 0.26 -14.07
C SER A 93 20.09 0.19 -12.83
N LEU A 94 19.67 -0.60 -11.86
CA LEU A 94 20.40 -0.83 -10.64
C LEU A 94 20.30 -2.27 -10.17
N ARG A 95 21.27 -2.68 -9.37
CA ARG A 95 21.28 -3.98 -8.73
C ARG A 95 20.93 -3.83 -7.26
N VAL A 96 19.75 -4.31 -6.85
CA VAL A 96 19.33 -4.30 -5.44
C VAL A 96 20.27 -5.14 -4.57
N ASP A 97 20.28 -4.87 -3.27
CA ASP A 97 21.10 -5.59 -2.31
C ASP A 97 20.67 -7.07 -2.14
N SER A 98 21.35 -7.80 -1.27
CA SER A 98 21.06 -9.21 -0.95
C SER A 98 19.68 -9.39 -0.29
N ALA A 99 19.14 -8.34 0.33
CA ALA A 99 17.80 -8.33 0.91
C ALA A 99 16.70 -7.94 -0.09
N TYR A 100 17.06 -7.64 -1.35
CA TYR A 100 16.18 -7.10 -2.41
C TYR A 100 15.66 -5.70 -2.09
N LEU A 101 16.48 -4.91 -1.42
CA LEU A 101 16.20 -3.52 -1.11
C LEU A 101 17.06 -2.60 -2.00
N MET A 102 16.50 -1.50 -2.42
CA MET A 102 17.25 -0.48 -3.17
C MET A 102 17.75 0.67 -2.28
N GLY A 103 17.35 0.72 -1.01
CA GLY A 103 17.81 1.70 -0.04
C GLY A 103 17.16 3.06 -0.20
N VAL A 104 15.84 3.10 -0.33
CA VAL A 104 15.05 4.33 -0.36
C VAL A 104 13.93 4.28 0.68
N VAL A 105 13.50 5.44 1.13
CA VAL A 105 12.30 5.64 1.93
C VAL A 105 11.24 6.25 1.01
N ALA A 106 10.09 5.59 0.93
CA ALA A 106 8.96 6.11 0.16
C ALA A 106 8.21 7.18 0.95
N ASN A 107 7.82 8.24 0.28
CA ASN A 107 6.93 9.24 0.84
C ASN A 107 5.49 8.73 0.79
N LEU A 108 5.01 8.24 1.92
CA LEU A 108 3.63 7.74 2.09
C LEU A 108 2.76 8.74 2.86
N THR A 109 3.15 10.01 2.91
CA THR A 109 2.36 11.03 3.60
C THR A 109 0.98 11.18 2.95
N THR A 110 -0.04 11.05 3.78
CA THR A 110 -1.44 11.09 3.39
C THR A 110 -1.82 12.42 2.73
N ASP A 111 -1.13 13.50 3.07
CA ASP A 111 -1.39 14.86 2.56
C ASP A 111 -1.19 15.00 1.04
N ARG A 112 -0.26 14.21 0.47
CA ARG A 112 -0.04 14.16 -1.00
C ARG A 112 -0.93 13.13 -1.70
N LEU A 113 -1.40 12.12 -0.97
CA LEU A 113 -2.18 11.01 -1.51
C LEU A 113 -3.67 11.31 -1.53
N LEU A 114 -4.15 12.09 -0.58
CA LEU A 114 -5.54 12.49 -0.47
C LEU A 114 -5.59 14.01 -0.26
N PRO A 115 -6.35 14.75 -1.07
CA PRO A 115 -6.56 16.17 -0.82
C PRO A 115 -7.30 16.33 0.52
N MET A 116 -6.53 16.57 1.57
CA MET A 116 -7.07 16.81 2.90
C MET A 116 -7.70 18.20 2.94
N VAL A 117 -9.00 18.26 3.02
CA VAL A 117 -9.71 19.53 3.25
C VAL A 117 -9.78 19.77 4.75
N LYS A 118 -8.93 20.69 5.23
CA LYS A 118 -9.00 21.16 6.61
C LYS A 118 -10.26 22.04 6.74
N LYS A 119 -11.27 21.55 7.46
CA LYS A 119 -12.42 22.35 7.86
C LYS A 119 -12.13 23.04 9.17
N GLU A 120 -12.05 24.34 9.15
CA GLU A 120 -11.95 25.17 10.36
C GLU A 120 -13.36 25.62 10.75
N TYR A 121 -13.66 25.54 12.03
CA TYR A 121 -14.94 25.95 12.58
C TYR A 121 -14.65 27.03 13.64
N THR A 122 -15.48 28.07 13.65
CA THR A 122 -15.51 29.01 14.79
C THR A 122 -16.06 28.32 16.02
N PHE A 123 -15.85 28.91 17.21
CA PHE A 123 -16.28 28.31 18.48
C PHE A 123 -17.78 27.94 18.46
N PHE A 124 -18.64 28.81 17.97
CA PHE A 124 -20.09 28.53 17.92
C PHE A 124 -20.49 27.55 16.83
N GLU A 125 -19.77 27.47 15.73
CA GLU A 125 -20.01 26.50 14.65
C GLU A 125 -19.52 25.10 15.01
N SER A 126 -18.60 24.98 15.94
CA SER A 126 -18.08 23.68 16.39
C SER A 126 -19.14 22.82 17.08
N PHE A 127 -20.10 23.44 17.80
CA PHE A 127 -21.17 22.71 18.46
C PHE A 127 -22.09 21.94 17.50
N PRO A 128 -22.74 22.57 16.51
CA PRO A 128 -23.58 21.83 15.56
C PRO A 128 -22.76 20.88 14.69
N ALA A 129 -21.53 21.23 14.34
CA ALA A 129 -20.62 20.35 13.60
C ALA A 129 -20.28 19.09 14.41
N GLY A 130 -19.97 19.23 15.71
CA GLY A 130 -19.68 18.13 16.64
C GLY A 130 -20.88 17.21 16.84
N VAL A 131 -22.08 17.77 17.03
CA VAL A 131 -23.32 16.99 17.13
C VAL A 131 -23.59 16.21 15.85
N SER A 132 -23.46 16.87 14.69
CA SER A 132 -23.64 16.22 13.39
C SER A 132 -22.66 15.08 13.17
N LEU A 133 -21.38 15.28 13.53
CA LEU A 133 -20.34 14.24 13.47
C LEU A 133 -20.67 13.08 14.41
N GLY A 134 -21.07 13.37 15.65
CA GLY A 134 -21.45 12.37 16.64
C GLY A 134 -22.62 11.50 16.15
N VAL A 135 -23.68 12.11 15.64
CA VAL A 135 -24.83 11.39 15.08
C VAL A 135 -24.44 10.54 13.87
N LYS A 136 -23.58 11.08 12.97
CA LYS A 136 -23.08 10.33 11.80
C LYS A 136 -22.25 9.11 12.24
N THR A 137 -21.40 9.28 13.24
CA THR A 137 -20.56 8.22 13.79
C THR A 137 -21.42 7.14 14.45
N LEU A 138 -22.41 7.53 15.29
CA LEU A 138 -23.35 6.59 15.89
C LEU A 138 -24.14 5.80 14.86
N LYS A 139 -24.64 6.47 13.80
CA LYS A 139 -25.32 5.77 12.69
C LYS A 139 -24.39 4.76 12.02
N GLY A 140 -23.11 5.08 11.85
CA GLY A 140 -22.11 4.16 11.33
C GLY A 140 -21.93 2.94 12.23
N TYR A 141 -21.81 3.13 13.54
CA TYR A 141 -21.71 2.03 14.50
C TYR A 141 -22.95 1.14 14.52
N VAL A 142 -24.16 1.73 14.52
CA VAL A 142 -25.40 0.96 14.45
C VAL A 142 -25.50 0.17 13.14
N GLY A 143 -25.07 0.75 12.01
CA GLY A 143 -24.99 0.06 10.73
C GLY A 143 -24.04 -1.14 10.79
N ASN A 144 -22.86 -0.97 11.36
CA ASN A 144 -21.89 -2.04 11.54
C ASN A 144 -22.39 -3.13 12.51
N MET A 145 -23.08 -2.74 13.59
CA MET A 145 -23.71 -3.70 14.50
C MET A 145 -24.79 -4.53 13.80
N LYS A 146 -25.62 -3.91 12.96
CA LYS A 146 -26.59 -4.64 12.12
C LYS A 146 -25.91 -5.69 11.23
N TYR A 147 -24.73 -5.35 10.68
CA TYR A 147 -23.95 -6.30 9.90
C TYR A 147 -23.46 -7.47 10.75
N LEU A 148 -22.98 -7.22 11.98
CA LEU A 148 -22.52 -8.28 12.90
C LEU A 148 -23.64 -9.27 13.27
N PHE A 149 -24.88 -8.80 13.36
CA PHE A 149 -26.06 -9.65 13.61
C PHE A 149 -26.68 -10.25 12.34
N SER A 150 -26.10 -10.00 11.15
CA SER A 150 -26.50 -10.68 9.93
C SER A 150 -25.93 -12.11 9.86
N LYS A 151 -26.52 -12.97 9.05
CA LYS A 151 -26.02 -14.34 8.86
C LYS A 151 -24.57 -14.37 8.36
N GLU A 152 -24.17 -13.39 7.57
CA GLU A 152 -22.83 -13.24 7.02
C GLU A 152 -21.85 -12.76 8.08
N GLY A 153 -22.23 -11.76 8.89
CA GLY A 153 -21.42 -11.25 9.98
C GLY A 153 -21.22 -12.27 11.11
N ALA A 154 -22.27 -13.05 11.43
CA ALA A 154 -22.20 -14.12 12.43
C ALA A 154 -21.20 -15.24 12.04
N LYS A 155 -21.03 -15.52 10.76
CA LYS A 155 -20.00 -16.46 10.27
C LYS A 155 -18.58 -15.94 10.48
N GLN A 156 -18.37 -14.63 10.41
CA GLN A 156 -17.05 -14.01 10.68
C GLN A 156 -16.76 -13.93 12.17
N LEU A 157 -17.78 -13.79 13.03
CA LEU A 157 -17.63 -13.87 14.48
C LEU A 157 -17.24 -15.29 14.97
N GLY A 158 -17.53 -16.33 14.19
CA GLY A 158 -17.07 -17.70 14.48
C GLY A 158 -15.55 -17.83 14.60
N GLY A 159 -14.78 -16.90 14.01
CA GLY A 159 -13.34 -16.79 14.20
C GLY A 159 -12.90 -16.44 15.63
N PHE A 160 -13.75 -15.80 16.43
CA PHE A 160 -13.47 -15.54 17.86
C PHE A 160 -13.46 -16.82 18.69
N GLY A 161 -14.34 -17.79 18.39
CA GLY A 161 -14.31 -19.12 19.00
C GLY A 161 -13.03 -19.89 18.68
N THR A 162 -12.49 -19.70 17.47
CA THR A 162 -11.22 -20.32 17.05
C THR A 162 -10.02 -19.68 17.76
N ILE A 163 -10.06 -18.39 18.09
CA ILE A 163 -9.01 -17.74 18.88
C ILE A 163 -8.97 -18.29 20.30
N GLY A 164 -10.14 -18.56 20.91
CA GLY A 164 -10.22 -19.19 22.25
C GLY A 164 -9.64 -20.62 22.28
N SER A 165 -9.67 -21.36 21.18
CA SER A 165 -9.12 -22.72 21.11
C SER A 165 -7.59 -22.77 20.89
N ILE A 166 -6.93 -21.63 20.63
CA ILE A 166 -5.46 -21.54 20.46
C ILE A 166 -4.74 -21.42 21.83
N PHE A 167 -5.46 -21.03 22.87
CA PHE A 167 -4.90 -20.96 24.24
C PHE A 167 -5.20 -22.27 24.97
N PRO A 168 -4.19 -23.10 25.28
CA PRO A 168 -4.40 -24.25 26.14
C PRO A 168 -4.83 -23.81 27.54
N ALA A 169 -5.75 -24.56 28.12
CA ALA A 169 -6.22 -24.36 29.50
C ALA A 169 -5.13 -24.72 30.51
#